data_7542c644a09ce573fde28b83cd07aa15
#
_entry.id   7542c644a09ce573fde28b83cd07aa15
#
_cell.length_a   1.000
_cell.length_b   1.000
_cell.length_c   1.000
_cell.angle_alpha   90.00
_cell.angle_beta   90.00
_cell.angle_gamma   90.00
#
_symmetry.space_group_name_H-M   'P 1'
#
loop_
_entity.id
_entity.type
_entity.pdbx_description
1 polymer ?
#
loop_
_entity_poly.entity_id
_entity_poly.type
_entity_poly.pdbx_seq_one_letter_code
_entity_poly.pdbx_strand_id
1 'polypeptide(L)'
;MNIIGTQWARSATLIACVVGISACDMLPAPGPTKSNIYSGSVQKEGDAFIVAVNDNVTRATAVIPAVGFSSDFVNAGVVGPDTIRPGDVLSISIWENVEEGILTTATGPAVLNEVQVDGAGFIFVPYAGRIQASGNSPEAIRRIITQKLEQQTPDPQVLVSRLSGDGATVSITGAAGSQGVFPIERPTRKLGAMRASAGGVKVPLESAVVKIIRGNRTGQIWYQDLFENPHLDIALRDGDRILVEADTRAFTVLGATGSQTRVKFETQTLSAIEALAQVGGLNPTQADPTGIFVFRNEPAEIAAQVLGRYDLVGDQRLVYVLDLTEPNGMFMARDFMIRDDDTVYVTEAPYVQWSKLITAITTTAGAANAVGTLANRAGLIND
;
A
#
# COMPACT_ATOMS: atom_id res chain seq x y z
N MET A 1 13.57 68.89 -42.40
CA MET A 1 14.72 68.12 -41.98
C MET A 1 14.28 67.18 -40.82
N ASN A 2 13.40 66.18 -41.11
CA ASN A 2 12.79 65.34 -40.09
C ASN A 2 12.57 63.87 -40.55
N ILE A 3 13.43 63.36 -41.47
CA ILE A 3 13.25 61.98 -41.98
C ILE A 3 14.17 60.97 -41.25
N ILE A 4 15.23 61.44 -40.59
CA ILE A 4 16.21 60.58 -39.93
C ILE A 4 15.68 60.07 -38.56
N GLY A 5 14.86 60.81 -37.83
CA GLY A 5 14.32 60.41 -36.52
C GLY A 5 13.33 59.27 -36.60
N THR A 6 12.56 59.13 -37.67
CA THR A 6 11.55 58.07 -37.81
C THR A 6 12.14 56.70 -38.20
N GLN A 7 13.28 56.65 -38.83
CA GLN A 7 13.96 55.37 -39.14
C GLN A 7 14.62 54.79 -37.91
N TRP A 8 15.25 55.58 -37.07
CA TRP A 8 15.86 55.12 -35.80
C TRP A 8 14.79 54.59 -34.82
N ALA A 9 13.63 55.25 -34.73
CA ALA A 9 12.55 54.75 -33.88
C ALA A 9 11.96 53.42 -34.37
N ARG A 10 11.84 53.22 -35.69
CA ARG A 10 11.39 51.95 -36.28
C ARG A 10 12.40 50.84 -36.12
N SER A 11 13.69 51.10 -36.22
CA SER A 11 14.75 50.12 -36.01
C SER A 11 14.83 49.73 -34.53
N ALA A 12 14.74 50.66 -33.61
CA ALA A 12 14.71 50.38 -32.17
C ALA A 12 13.51 49.53 -31.75
N THR A 13 12.31 49.78 -32.34
CA THR A 13 11.11 49.00 -32.08
C THR A 13 11.25 47.57 -32.63
N LEU A 14 11.86 47.37 -33.81
CA LEU A 14 12.11 46.05 -34.38
C LEU A 14 13.12 45.26 -33.59
N ILE A 15 14.19 45.88 -33.10
CA ILE A 15 15.19 45.23 -32.21
C ILE A 15 14.55 44.85 -30.85
N ALA A 16 13.73 45.73 -30.29
CA ALA A 16 13.01 45.42 -29.06
C ALA A 16 12.02 44.23 -29.21
N CYS A 17 11.33 44.13 -30.37
CA CYS A 17 10.49 42.97 -30.67
C CYS A 17 11.29 41.66 -30.84
N VAL A 18 12.45 41.70 -31.49
CA VAL A 18 13.29 40.52 -31.70
C VAL A 18 13.90 40.04 -30.39
N VAL A 19 14.34 40.95 -29.52
CA VAL A 19 14.86 40.60 -28.16
C VAL A 19 13.73 40.08 -27.27
N GLY A 20 12.50 40.55 -27.42
CA GLY A 20 11.32 40.05 -26.68
C GLY A 20 10.97 38.60 -27.01
N ILE A 21 11.19 38.17 -28.25
CA ILE A 21 10.89 36.76 -28.67
C ILE A 21 11.89 35.77 -28.11
N SER A 22 13.15 36.18 -27.92
CA SER A 22 14.20 35.31 -27.35
C SER A 22 14.13 35.19 -25.82
N ALA A 23 13.36 36.06 -25.14
CA ALA A 23 13.25 36.07 -23.69
C ALA A 23 12.22 35.08 -23.12
N CYS A 24 11.40 34.45 -23.99
CA CYS A 24 10.36 33.52 -23.53
C CYS A 24 10.93 32.25 -22.87
N ASP A 25 12.17 31.87 -23.15
CA ASP A 25 12.81 30.69 -22.56
C ASP A 25 13.51 30.98 -21.21
N MET A 26 13.61 32.25 -20.80
CA MET A 26 14.27 32.68 -19.56
C MET A 26 13.30 33.01 -18.42
N LEU A 27 12.00 32.89 -18.62
CA LEU A 27 11.03 33.16 -17.56
C LEU A 27 10.96 31.99 -16.59
N PRO A 28 10.91 32.25 -15.26
CA PRO A 28 10.78 31.19 -14.28
C PRO A 28 9.49 30.41 -14.49
N ALA A 29 9.63 29.12 -14.81
CA ALA A 29 8.56 28.15 -14.94
C ALA A 29 8.66 27.14 -13.80
N PRO A 30 7.55 26.61 -13.26
CA PRO A 30 7.57 25.62 -12.18
C PRO A 30 8.08 24.23 -12.65
N GLY A 31 8.42 24.08 -13.93
CA GLY A 31 8.93 22.84 -14.52
C GLY A 31 8.97 22.88 -16.04
N PRO A 32 9.19 21.72 -16.71
CA PRO A 32 9.32 21.66 -18.16
C PRO A 32 7.99 22.02 -18.85
N THR A 33 8.10 22.70 -19.99
CA THR A 33 6.94 22.93 -20.85
C THR A 33 6.55 21.63 -21.58
N LYS A 34 5.35 21.58 -22.12
CA LYS A 34 4.89 20.49 -22.97
C LYS A 34 5.90 20.20 -24.12
N SER A 35 6.41 21.24 -24.77
CA SER A 35 7.42 21.13 -25.82
C SER A 35 8.73 20.50 -25.32
N ASN A 36 9.18 20.88 -24.12
CA ASN A 36 10.41 20.34 -23.52
C ASN A 36 10.26 18.85 -23.20
N ILE A 37 9.10 18.42 -22.73
CA ILE A 37 8.83 16.99 -22.47
C ILE A 37 8.90 16.22 -23.79
N TYR A 38 8.23 16.69 -24.84
CA TYR A 38 8.27 16.04 -26.17
C TYR A 38 9.68 16.04 -26.80
N SER A 39 10.51 17.04 -26.51
CA SER A 39 11.91 17.06 -26.98
C SER A 39 12.79 16.02 -26.29
N GLY A 40 12.44 15.57 -25.06
CA GLY A 40 13.11 14.50 -24.34
C GLY A 40 12.70 13.09 -24.78
N SER A 41 11.94 12.94 -25.86
CA SER A 41 11.51 11.63 -26.36
C SER A 41 12.65 10.88 -27.05
N VAL A 42 12.62 9.54 -27.01
CA VAL A 42 13.55 8.65 -27.78
C VAL A 42 13.57 9.01 -29.28
N GLN A 43 12.46 9.46 -29.85
CA GLN A 43 12.37 9.91 -31.24
C GLN A 43 13.18 11.18 -31.52
N LYS A 44 13.58 11.92 -30.49
CA LYS A 44 14.40 13.13 -30.54
C LYS A 44 15.70 13.00 -29.74
N GLU A 45 16.28 11.81 -29.75
CA GLU A 45 17.53 11.48 -29.04
C GLU A 45 17.47 11.59 -27.51
N GLY A 46 16.25 11.62 -26.93
CA GLY A 46 16.03 11.50 -25.48
C GLY A 46 15.95 10.05 -25.02
N ASP A 47 15.61 9.85 -23.75
CA ASP A 47 15.62 8.55 -23.07
C ASP A 47 14.24 8.07 -22.59
N ALA A 48 13.16 8.75 -22.98
CA ALA A 48 11.81 8.41 -22.58
C ALA A 48 10.89 8.16 -23.78
N PHE A 49 10.04 7.14 -23.68
CA PHE A 49 8.98 6.89 -24.66
C PHE A 49 7.72 7.69 -24.29
N ILE A 50 7.25 8.54 -25.21
CA ILE A 50 6.04 9.33 -24.99
C ILE A 50 4.87 8.63 -25.66
N VAL A 51 3.81 8.34 -24.90
CA VAL A 51 2.68 7.53 -25.34
C VAL A 51 1.36 8.26 -24.96
N ALA A 52 0.53 8.52 -25.96
CA ALA A 52 -0.84 8.99 -25.70
C ALA A 52 -1.68 7.85 -25.10
N VAL A 53 -2.40 8.16 -24.04
CA VAL A 53 -3.27 7.16 -23.37
C VAL A 53 -4.48 6.86 -24.25
N ASN A 54 -4.72 5.58 -24.47
CA ASN A 54 -5.86 5.03 -25.21
C ASN A 54 -6.27 3.69 -24.60
N ASP A 55 -7.35 3.07 -25.09
CA ASP A 55 -7.88 1.80 -24.56
C ASP A 55 -6.86 0.65 -24.53
N ASN A 56 -5.90 0.62 -25.46
CA ASN A 56 -4.86 -0.39 -25.45
C ASN A 56 -3.86 -0.13 -24.33
N VAL A 57 -3.48 1.13 -24.14
CA VAL A 57 -2.56 1.55 -23.07
C VAL A 57 -3.20 1.32 -21.71
N THR A 58 -4.46 1.73 -21.51
CA THR A 58 -5.15 1.53 -20.23
C THR A 58 -5.22 0.05 -19.86
N ARG A 59 -5.54 -0.82 -20.82
CA ARG A 59 -5.58 -2.28 -20.59
C ARG A 59 -4.19 -2.88 -20.31
N ALA A 60 -3.17 -2.48 -21.06
CA ALA A 60 -1.80 -2.98 -20.88
C ALA A 60 -1.22 -2.53 -19.54
N THR A 61 -1.57 -1.34 -19.09
CA THR A 61 -1.09 -0.75 -17.83
C THR A 61 -1.96 -1.04 -16.62
N ALA A 62 -3.14 -1.67 -16.78
CA ALA A 62 -4.04 -2.05 -15.70
C ALA A 62 -3.50 -3.24 -14.87
N VAL A 63 -2.23 -3.17 -14.48
CA VAL A 63 -1.60 -4.17 -13.62
C VAL A 63 -1.84 -3.79 -12.17
N ILE A 64 -2.76 -4.50 -11.53
CA ILE A 64 -2.93 -4.44 -10.08
C ILE A 64 -1.78 -5.25 -9.47
N PRO A 65 -1.01 -4.69 -8.51
CA PRO A 65 -0.02 -5.48 -7.80
C PRO A 65 -0.67 -6.77 -7.30
N ALA A 66 -0.14 -7.92 -7.71
CA ALA A 66 -0.65 -9.21 -7.29
C ALA A 66 -0.41 -9.38 -5.78
N VAL A 67 -1.34 -8.88 -4.98
CA VAL A 67 -1.44 -9.19 -3.56
C VAL A 67 -2.24 -10.48 -3.48
N GLY A 68 -1.66 -11.51 -2.86
CA GLY A 68 -2.32 -12.80 -2.72
C GLY A 68 -1.50 -13.77 -1.89
N PHE A 69 -2.14 -14.83 -1.49
CA PHE A 69 -1.47 -15.97 -0.90
C PHE A 69 -1.13 -17.00 -1.98
N SER A 70 0.08 -17.53 -1.93
CA SER A 70 0.44 -18.68 -2.77
C SER A 70 -0.44 -19.89 -2.43
N SER A 71 -0.51 -20.85 -3.36
CA SER A 71 -1.27 -22.09 -3.18
C SER A 71 -0.92 -22.82 -1.87
N ASP A 72 0.32 -22.72 -1.42
CA ASP A 72 0.78 -23.35 -0.18
C ASP A 72 0.15 -22.74 1.09
N PHE A 73 -0.20 -21.45 1.05
CA PHE A 73 -0.95 -20.82 2.13
C PHE A 73 -2.44 -21.19 2.06
N VAL A 74 -3.03 -21.10 0.87
CA VAL A 74 -4.47 -21.32 0.66
C VAL A 74 -4.87 -22.77 0.89
N ASN A 75 -4.07 -23.73 0.40
CA ASN A 75 -4.35 -25.17 0.51
C ASN A 75 -3.89 -25.75 1.86
N ALA A 76 -3.31 -24.95 2.74
CA ALA A 76 -2.94 -25.42 4.07
C ALA A 76 -4.19 -25.79 4.87
N GLY A 77 -4.48 -27.08 5.01
CA GLY A 77 -5.58 -27.57 5.86
C GLY A 77 -5.47 -27.05 7.30
N VAL A 78 -6.58 -26.88 7.98
CA VAL A 78 -6.58 -26.52 9.42
C VAL A 78 -5.82 -27.58 10.18
N VAL A 79 -4.89 -27.19 11.07
CA VAL A 79 -4.21 -28.13 11.97
C VAL A 79 -5.25 -28.88 12.77
N GLY A 80 -5.10 -30.22 12.83
CA GLY A 80 -6.05 -31.09 13.52
C GLY A 80 -6.38 -30.57 14.91
N PRO A 81 -7.64 -30.68 15.30
CA PRO A 81 -8.24 -29.84 16.34
C PRO A 81 -7.61 -29.98 17.72
N ASP A 82 -7.03 -31.07 18.04
CA ASP A 82 -6.81 -31.39 19.44
C ASP A 82 -5.47 -32.09 19.71
N THR A 83 -4.48 -31.91 18.83
CA THR A 83 -3.15 -32.47 19.12
C THR A 83 -2.46 -31.65 20.20
N ILE A 84 -2.22 -32.28 21.34
CA ILE A 84 -1.51 -31.67 22.45
C ILE A 84 -0.03 -31.50 22.10
N ARG A 85 0.56 -30.40 22.55
CA ARG A 85 1.95 -30.01 22.28
C ARG A 85 2.69 -29.69 23.56
N PRO A 86 4.05 -29.73 23.57
CA PRO A 86 4.82 -29.19 24.67
C PRO A 86 4.40 -27.74 24.95
N GLY A 87 4.23 -27.38 26.22
CA GLY A 87 3.76 -26.06 26.66
C GLY A 87 2.24 -25.96 26.85
N ASP A 88 1.43 -26.86 26.26
CA ASP A 88 -0.01 -26.86 26.49
C ASP A 88 -0.35 -27.14 27.95
N VAL A 89 -1.42 -26.57 28.44
CA VAL A 89 -1.96 -26.75 29.80
C VAL A 89 -3.26 -27.54 29.75
N LEU A 90 -3.29 -28.64 30.48
CA LEU A 90 -4.42 -29.56 30.56
C LEU A 90 -5.10 -29.45 31.93
N SER A 91 -6.43 -29.59 31.94
CA SER A 91 -7.20 -29.90 33.15
C SER A 91 -7.65 -31.33 33.08
N ILE A 92 -7.40 -32.07 34.15
CA ILE A 92 -7.73 -33.49 34.25
C ILE A 92 -8.63 -33.66 35.46
N SER A 93 -9.85 -34.14 35.26
CA SER A 93 -10.77 -34.50 36.33
C SER A 93 -10.95 -36.01 36.39
N ILE A 94 -10.82 -36.59 37.57
CA ILE A 94 -10.90 -38.04 37.81
C ILE A 94 -11.97 -38.32 38.85
N TRP A 95 -12.91 -39.18 38.50
CA TRP A 95 -13.92 -39.73 39.40
C TRP A 95 -13.63 -41.20 39.64
N GLU A 96 -13.69 -41.64 40.89
CA GLU A 96 -13.55 -43.02 41.29
C GLU A 96 -14.91 -43.53 41.79
N ASN A 97 -15.24 -44.77 41.45
CA ASN A 97 -16.53 -45.37 41.82
C ASN A 97 -16.41 -46.09 43.17
N VAL A 98 -15.80 -45.41 44.18
CA VAL A 98 -15.60 -45.94 45.55
C VAL A 98 -15.79 -44.79 46.56
N GLU A 99 -16.26 -45.12 47.79
CA GLU A 99 -16.50 -44.09 48.83
C GLU A 99 -15.18 -43.47 49.36
N GLU A 100 -14.10 -44.23 49.42
CA GLU A 100 -12.77 -43.76 49.77
C GLU A 100 -11.78 -44.16 48.64
N GLY A 101 -11.60 -43.26 47.66
CA GLY A 101 -10.67 -43.46 46.56
C GLY A 101 -9.27 -43.03 46.90
N ILE A 102 -8.30 -43.44 46.06
CA ILE A 102 -6.89 -43.06 46.20
C ILE A 102 -6.63 -41.62 45.75
N LEU A 103 -7.51 -41.06 44.95
CA LEU A 103 -7.42 -39.68 44.38
C LEU A 103 -8.54 -38.81 44.85
N THR A 104 -9.80 -39.33 44.99
CA THR A 104 -10.98 -38.57 45.33
C THR A 104 -11.14 -38.43 46.84
N THR A 105 -11.49 -37.23 47.30
CA THR A 105 -12.00 -36.99 48.65
C THR A 105 -13.52 -37.06 48.64
N ALA A 106 -14.15 -37.27 49.82
CA ALA A 106 -15.57 -37.56 50.00
C ALA A 106 -16.61 -36.63 49.32
N THR A 107 -16.20 -35.63 48.58
CA THR A 107 -17.06 -34.56 48.03
C THR A 107 -16.93 -34.29 46.54
N GLY A 108 -16.24 -35.14 45.75
CA GLY A 108 -16.20 -34.90 44.31
C GLY A 108 -14.96 -35.41 43.57
N PRO A 109 -14.82 -35.13 42.29
CA PRO A 109 -13.69 -35.61 41.52
C PRO A 109 -12.38 -34.99 42.00
N ALA A 110 -11.28 -35.74 41.88
CA ALA A 110 -9.95 -35.16 41.94
C ALA A 110 -9.67 -34.33 40.69
N VAL A 111 -9.47 -33.02 40.88
CA VAL A 111 -9.22 -32.11 39.79
C VAL A 111 -7.75 -31.68 39.80
N LEU A 112 -7.01 -32.09 38.77
CA LEU A 112 -5.68 -31.60 38.49
C LEU A 112 -5.79 -30.41 37.52
N ASN A 113 -5.77 -29.22 38.08
CA ASN A 113 -5.77 -28.00 37.31
C ASN A 113 -4.34 -27.68 36.83
N GLU A 114 -4.23 -27.11 35.62
CA GLU A 114 -2.97 -26.55 35.09
C GLU A 114 -1.83 -27.58 34.99
N VAL A 115 -2.13 -28.81 34.54
CA VAL A 115 -1.11 -29.81 34.24
C VAL A 115 -0.40 -29.38 32.94
N GLN A 116 0.81 -28.83 33.07
CA GLN A 116 1.59 -28.40 31.91
C GLN A 116 2.31 -29.58 31.26
N VAL A 117 2.24 -29.62 29.92
CA VAL A 117 3.03 -30.56 29.12
C VAL A 117 4.48 -30.09 29.09
N ASP A 118 5.40 -30.93 29.57
CA ASP A 118 6.82 -30.60 29.63
C ASP A 118 7.46 -30.45 28.24
N GLY A 119 8.66 -29.86 28.18
CA GLY A 119 9.39 -29.66 26.91
C GLY A 119 9.72 -30.94 26.14
N ALA A 120 9.66 -32.11 26.80
CA ALA A 120 9.82 -33.44 26.18
C ALA A 120 8.46 -34.03 25.74
N GLY A 121 7.34 -33.32 25.95
CA GLY A 121 6.00 -33.72 25.54
C GLY A 121 5.28 -34.63 26.52
N PHE A 122 5.68 -34.70 27.79
CA PHE A 122 5.04 -35.54 28.79
C PHE A 122 4.25 -34.75 29.82
N ILE A 123 3.28 -35.42 30.42
CA ILE A 123 2.60 -34.99 31.65
C ILE A 123 2.82 -36.01 32.77
N PHE A 124 2.67 -35.56 34.01
CA PHE A 124 2.64 -36.46 35.16
C PHE A 124 1.22 -36.45 35.76
N VAL A 125 0.66 -37.62 35.92
CA VAL A 125 -0.62 -37.84 36.59
C VAL A 125 -0.41 -38.75 37.79
N PRO A 126 -0.79 -38.36 39.02
CA PRO A 126 -0.67 -39.20 40.18
C PRO A 126 -1.28 -40.60 39.95
N TYR A 127 -0.64 -41.62 40.42
CA TYR A 127 -0.96 -43.06 40.27
C TYR A 127 -0.94 -43.60 38.82
N ALA A 128 -1.12 -42.74 37.79
CA ALA A 128 -0.94 -43.15 36.39
C ALA A 128 0.49 -42.91 35.86
N GLY A 129 1.30 -42.13 36.61
CA GLY A 129 2.69 -41.87 36.29
C GLY A 129 2.91 -40.91 35.11
N ARG A 130 4.06 -41.05 34.45
CA ARG A 130 4.44 -40.23 33.30
C ARG A 130 3.77 -40.74 32.02
N ILE A 131 3.14 -39.81 31.27
CA ILE A 131 2.34 -40.10 30.07
C ILE A 131 2.79 -39.18 28.93
N GLN A 132 3.07 -39.76 27.75
CA GLN A 132 3.34 -39.00 26.54
C GLN A 132 2.08 -38.31 26.10
N ALA A 133 2.02 -36.99 26.29
CA ALA A 133 0.87 -36.15 25.90
C ALA A 133 1.04 -35.57 24.51
N SER A 134 2.22 -35.11 24.16
CA SER A 134 2.52 -34.52 22.86
C SER A 134 2.25 -35.49 21.71
N GLY A 135 1.58 -35.00 20.66
CA GLY A 135 1.17 -35.82 19.52
C GLY A 135 -0.16 -36.54 19.70
N ASN A 136 -0.71 -36.57 20.90
CA ASN A 136 -1.99 -37.20 21.23
C ASN A 136 -3.13 -36.16 21.32
N SER A 137 -4.38 -36.61 21.12
CA SER A 137 -5.57 -35.83 21.43
C SER A 137 -5.94 -35.96 22.93
N PRO A 138 -6.69 -34.99 23.50
CA PRO A 138 -7.21 -35.12 24.86
C PRO A 138 -7.96 -36.45 25.10
N GLU A 139 -8.71 -36.90 24.11
CA GLU A 139 -9.42 -38.17 24.14
C GLU A 139 -8.48 -39.39 24.18
N ALA A 140 -7.37 -39.33 23.46
CA ALA A 140 -6.34 -40.38 23.53
C ALA A 140 -5.68 -40.40 24.91
N ILE A 141 -5.37 -39.24 25.49
CA ILE A 141 -4.81 -39.12 26.84
C ILE A 141 -5.81 -39.60 27.87
N ARG A 142 -7.10 -39.24 27.74
CA ARG A 142 -8.16 -39.77 28.61
C ARG A 142 -8.12 -41.28 28.68
N ARG A 143 -8.09 -41.98 27.54
CA ARG A 143 -8.05 -43.43 27.48
C ARG A 143 -6.79 -44.00 28.12
N ILE A 144 -5.64 -43.39 27.88
CA ILE A 144 -4.37 -43.84 28.49
C ILE A 144 -4.41 -43.70 29.99
N ILE A 145 -4.93 -42.58 30.51
CA ILE A 145 -5.05 -42.36 31.97
C ILE A 145 -6.02 -43.38 32.56
N THR A 146 -7.21 -43.56 31.96
CA THR A 146 -8.20 -44.54 32.44
C THR A 146 -7.61 -45.93 32.52
N GLN A 147 -6.96 -46.42 31.45
CA GLN A 147 -6.34 -47.73 31.42
C GLN A 147 -5.25 -47.94 32.50
N LYS A 148 -4.48 -46.88 32.79
CA LYS A 148 -3.46 -46.95 33.83
C LYS A 148 -4.04 -46.96 35.25
N LEU A 149 -5.13 -46.18 35.45
CA LEU A 149 -5.81 -46.08 36.75
C LEU A 149 -6.67 -47.31 37.06
N GLU A 150 -7.20 -48.02 36.04
CA GLU A 150 -7.91 -49.28 36.23
C GLU A 150 -7.12 -50.35 36.99
N GLN A 151 -5.79 -50.23 37.00
CA GLN A 151 -4.90 -51.11 37.77
C GLN A 151 -4.81 -50.73 39.28
N GLN A 152 -5.32 -49.56 39.66
CA GLN A 152 -5.19 -48.97 40.98
C GLN A 152 -6.54 -48.75 41.67
N THR A 153 -7.59 -48.46 40.88
CA THR A 153 -8.94 -48.16 41.39
C THR A 153 -10.02 -48.73 40.46
N PRO A 154 -11.18 -49.20 40.99
CA PRO A 154 -12.28 -49.68 40.14
C PRO A 154 -12.95 -48.57 39.33
N ASP A 155 -13.20 -48.86 38.05
CA ASP A 155 -14.00 -48.04 37.11
C ASP A 155 -13.73 -46.53 37.16
N PRO A 156 -12.46 -46.10 36.99
CA PRO A 156 -12.13 -44.66 37.00
C PRO A 156 -12.71 -43.93 35.78
N GLN A 157 -13.42 -42.85 36.04
CA GLN A 157 -13.94 -41.95 35.00
C GLN A 157 -13.02 -40.74 34.87
N VAL A 158 -12.48 -40.53 33.68
CA VAL A 158 -11.50 -39.44 33.42
C VAL A 158 -12.02 -38.48 32.39
N LEU A 159 -11.90 -37.19 32.68
CA LEU A 159 -12.10 -36.11 31.70
C LEU A 159 -10.79 -35.36 31.53
N VAL A 160 -10.40 -35.15 30.28
CA VAL A 160 -9.22 -34.36 29.90
C VAL A 160 -9.65 -33.22 29.03
N SER A 161 -9.37 -32.00 29.45
CA SER A 161 -9.63 -30.79 28.69
C SER A 161 -8.35 -29.99 28.52
N ARG A 162 -8.10 -29.46 27.34
CA ARG A 162 -7.05 -28.48 27.11
C ARG A 162 -7.58 -27.11 27.48
N LEU A 163 -7.01 -26.46 28.49
CA LEU A 163 -7.43 -25.15 28.98
C LEU A 163 -6.84 -24.02 28.11
N SER A 164 -5.55 -24.05 27.92
CA SER A 164 -4.80 -23.07 27.15
C SER A 164 -3.54 -23.72 26.64
N GLY A 165 -2.85 -23.09 25.73
CA GLY A 165 -1.56 -23.59 25.30
C GLY A 165 -0.81 -22.56 24.48
N ASP A 166 0.46 -22.44 24.77
CA ASP A 166 1.48 -21.77 23.97
C ASP A 166 2.20 -22.73 23.03
N GLY A 167 1.74 -24.00 22.96
CA GLY A 167 2.27 -25.02 22.07
C GLY A 167 2.05 -24.80 20.59
N ALA A 168 1.21 -23.82 20.20
CA ALA A 168 1.08 -23.30 18.85
C ALA A 168 0.63 -21.84 18.92
N THR A 169 1.51 -20.94 18.52
CA THR A 169 1.29 -19.52 18.65
C THR A 169 1.55 -18.78 17.34
N VAL A 170 0.94 -17.62 17.20
CA VAL A 170 1.27 -16.63 16.17
C VAL A 170 1.63 -15.30 16.82
N SER A 171 2.54 -14.58 16.20
CA SER A 171 2.84 -13.21 16.62
C SER A 171 2.12 -12.22 15.72
N ILE A 172 1.45 -11.24 16.33
CA ILE A 172 0.76 -10.15 15.62
C ILE A 172 1.43 -8.84 15.98
N THR A 173 1.81 -8.07 14.95
CA THR A 173 2.51 -6.79 15.09
C THR A 173 1.97 -5.74 14.13
N GLY A 174 2.42 -4.49 14.28
CA GLY A 174 2.04 -3.37 13.41
C GLY A 174 0.74 -2.70 13.82
N ALA A 175 -0.09 -2.33 12.88
CA ALA A 175 -1.33 -1.58 13.11
C ALA A 175 -2.53 -2.46 13.56
N ALA A 176 -2.28 -3.57 14.24
CA ALA A 176 -3.33 -4.38 14.85
C ALA A 176 -3.90 -3.72 16.11
N GLY A 177 -5.13 -4.05 16.46
CA GLY A 177 -5.80 -3.60 17.67
C GLY A 177 -5.00 -3.93 18.94
N SER A 178 -4.51 -5.16 19.03
CA SER A 178 -3.59 -5.64 20.07
C SER A 178 -2.40 -6.33 19.40
N GLN A 179 -1.20 -6.04 19.89
CA GLN A 179 0.04 -6.66 19.46
C GLN A 179 0.51 -7.66 20.51
N GLY A 180 1.12 -8.74 20.06
CA GLY A 180 1.63 -9.77 20.98
C GLY A 180 1.67 -11.15 20.37
N VAL A 181 1.85 -12.15 21.24
CA VAL A 181 1.80 -13.56 20.88
C VAL A 181 0.42 -14.10 21.27
N PHE A 182 -0.24 -14.75 20.33
CA PHE A 182 -1.59 -15.28 20.48
C PHE A 182 -1.59 -16.78 20.27
N PRO A 183 -2.24 -17.55 21.14
CA PRO A 183 -2.37 -18.99 20.95
C PRO A 183 -3.33 -19.32 19.79
N ILE A 184 -3.00 -20.39 19.05
CA ILE A 184 -3.89 -20.95 18.04
C ILE A 184 -4.84 -21.93 18.70
N GLU A 185 -6.04 -21.46 19.02
CA GLU A 185 -7.10 -22.25 19.62
C GLU A 185 -8.20 -22.63 18.61
N ARG A 186 -9.19 -23.44 19.00
CA ARG A 186 -10.29 -23.83 18.10
C ARG A 186 -10.94 -22.66 17.36
N PRO A 187 -11.33 -21.55 18.02
CA PRO A 187 -11.97 -20.43 17.34
C PRO A 187 -10.99 -19.60 16.50
N THR A 188 -9.67 -19.64 16.80
CA THR A 188 -8.67 -18.73 16.21
C THR A 188 -7.70 -19.42 15.24
N ARG A 189 -8.08 -20.58 14.69
CA ARG A 189 -7.22 -21.35 13.74
C ARG A 189 -7.05 -20.71 12.37
N LYS A 190 -7.89 -19.79 12.02
CA LYS A 190 -7.87 -19.06 10.76
C LYS A 190 -7.52 -17.60 10.96
N LEU A 191 -6.99 -17.00 9.90
CA LEU A 191 -6.51 -15.62 9.91
C LEU A 191 -7.60 -14.62 10.32
N GLY A 192 -8.80 -14.76 9.77
CA GLY A 192 -9.93 -13.86 10.05
C GLY A 192 -10.35 -13.87 11.51
N ALA A 193 -10.47 -15.06 12.11
CA ALA A 193 -10.82 -15.20 13.52
C ALA A 193 -9.69 -14.73 14.45
N MET A 194 -8.44 -15.05 14.14
CA MET A 194 -7.28 -14.60 14.90
C MET A 194 -7.18 -13.07 14.92
N ARG A 195 -7.38 -12.43 13.77
CA ARG A 195 -7.43 -10.98 13.65
C ARG A 195 -8.52 -10.36 14.52
N ALA A 196 -9.72 -10.97 14.55
CA ALA A 196 -10.81 -10.51 15.39
C ALA A 196 -10.43 -10.58 16.88
N SER A 197 -9.76 -11.66 17.31
CA SER A 197 -9.21 -11.80 18.67
C SER A 197 -8.19 -10.72 19.02
N ALA A 198 -7.40 -10.27 18.04
CA ALA A 198 -6.45 -9.18 18.21
C ALA A 198 -7.08 -7.78 18.18
N GLY A 199 -8.43 -7.66 18.17
CA GLY A 199 -9.14 -6.39 18.21
C GLY A 199 -9.14 -5.63 16.87
N GLY A 200 -8.97 -6.32 15.74
CA GLY A 200 -9.04 -5.73 14.40
C GLY A 200 -7.80 -4.95 14.00
N VAL A 201 -8.00 -3.85 13.27
CA VAL A 201 -6.92 -2.99 12.76
C VAL A 201 -7.15 -1.54 13.17
N LYS A 202 -6.06 -0.78 13.32
CA LYS A 202 -6.04 0.64 13.72
C LYS A 202 -5.86 1.60 12.54
N VAL A 203 -5.80 1.09 11.33
CA VAL A 203 -5.70 1.87 10.09
C VAL A 203 -6.98 1.73 9.28
N PRO A 204 -7.27 2.64 8.35
CA PRO A 204 -8.43 2.53 7.46
C PRO A 204 -8.45 1.16 6.75
N LEU A 205 -9.63 0.54 6.67
CA LEU A 205 -9.78 -0.82 6.14
C LEU A 205 -9.40 -0.91 4.66
N GLU A 206 -9.66 0.17 3.93
CA GLU A 206 -9.46 0.31 2.49
C GLU A 206 -7.97 0.30 2.11
N SER A 207 -7.11 0.78 3.02
CA SER A 207 -5.66 0.86 2.85
C SER A 207 -4.87 -0.09 3.75
N ALA A 208 -5.57 -0.94 4.53
CA ALA A 208 -4.90 -1.91 5.39
C ALA A 208 -4.40 -3.11 4.60
N VAL A 209 -3.16 -3.51 4.85
CA VAL A 209 -2.52 -4.70 4.28
C VAL A 209 -2.17 -5.67 5.40
N VAL A 210 -2.48 -6.94 5.19
CA VAL A 210 -2.08 -8.03 6.09
C VAL A 210 -1.01 -8.87 5.41
N LYS A 211 0.15 -8.92 6.03
CA LYS A 211 1.30 -9.69 5.59
C LYS A 211 1.54 -10.85 6.55
N ILE A 212 1.70 -12.05 5.99
CA ILE A 212 2.00 -13.25 6.77
C ILE A 212 3.35 -13.80 6.36
N ILE A 213 4.18 -14.06 7.36
CA ILE A 213 5.50 -14.66 7.18
C ILE A 213 5.47 -16.03 7.86
N ARG A 214 5.64 -17.09 7.06
CA ARG A 214 5.69 -18.49 7.46
C ARG A 214 7.03 -19.10 7.03
N GLY A 215 7.95 -19.25 7.97
CA GLY A 215 9.32 -19.64 7.65
C GLY A 215 9.95 -18.65 6.66
N ASN A 216 10.32 -19.11 5.47
CA ASN A 216 10.92 -18.31 4.41
C ASN A 216 9.89 -17.77 3.38
N ARG A 217 8.61 -18.06 3.58
CA ARG A 217 7.54 -17.67 2.67
C ARG A 217 6.81 -16.45 3.21
N THR A 218 6.47 -15.54 2.32
CA THR A 218 5.68 -14.36 2.63
C THR A 218 4.48 -14.33 1.71
N GLY A 219 3.32 -14.03 2.27
CA GLY A 219 2.12 -13.70 1.53
C GLY A 219 1.54 -12.41 2.08
N GLN A 220 0.90 -11.63 1.23
CA GLN A 220 0.21 -10.42 1.67
C GLN A 220 -1.11 -10.28 0.93
N ILE A 221 -2.10 -9.73 1.60
CA ILE A 221 -3.43 -9.46 1.04
C ILE A 221 -3.93 -8.11 1.54
N TRP A 222 -4.85 -7.54 0.81
CA TRP A 222 -5.64 -6.44 1.34
C TRP A 222 -6.55 -6.95 2.45
N TYR A 223 -6.67 -6.17 3.50
CA TYR A 223 -7.50 -6.53 4.63
C TYR A 223 -8.97 -6.71 4.23
N GLN A 224 -9.47 -5.89 3.31
CA GLN A 224 -10.83 -5.95 2.80
C GLN A 224 -11.10 -7.26 2.05
N ASP A 225 -10.13 -7.75 1.26
CA ASP A 225 -10.27 -9.00 0.49
C ASP A 225 -10.55 -10.22 1.38
N LEU A 226 -10.13 -10.17 2.64
CA LEU A 226 -10.39 -11.23 3.60
C LEU A 226 -11.90 -11.42 3.90
N PHE A 227 -12.68 -10.36 3.73
CA PHE A 227 -14.15 -10.42 3.88
C PHE A 227 -14.86 -10.83 2.60
N GLU A 228 -14.35 -10.36 1.46
CA GLU A 228 -14.97 -10.60 0.16
C GLU A 228 -14.65 -11.99 -0.38
N ASN A 229 -13.47 -12.54 -0.01
CA ASN A 229 -12.93 -13.78 -0.53
C ASN A 229 -12.65 -14.80 0.59
N PRO A 230 -13.61 -15.63 1.00
CA PRO A 230 -13.44 -16.58 2.11
C PRO A 230 -12.28 -17.59 1.93
N HIS A 231 -11.83 -17.84 0.70
CA HIS A 231 -10.68 -18.71 0.43
C HIS A 231 -9.33 -18.09 0.84
N LEU A 232 -9.28 -16.77 1.03
CA LEU A 232 -8.12 -16.08 1.57
C LEU A 232 -8.04 -16.15 3.10
N ASP A 233 -9.08 -16.66 3.77
CA ASP A 233 -9.07 -16.93 5.20
C ASP A 233 -8.29 -18.21 5.51
N ILE A 234 -6.97 -18.12 5.39
CA ILE A 234 -6.04 -19.23 5.47
C ILE A 234 -5.93 -19.80 6.90
N ALA A 235 -5.58 -21.08 6.98
CA ALA A 235 -5.25 -21.73 8.23
C ALA A 235 -3.88 -21.28 8.75
N LEU A 236 -3.83 -20.86 10.00
CA LEU A 236 -2.61 -20.46 10.70
C LEU A 236 -1.77 -21.64 11.11
N ARG A 237 -0.47 -21.42 11.24
CA ARG A 237 0.54 -22.37 11.71
C ARG A 237 1.32 -21.79 12.87
N ASP A 238 1.83 -22.69 13.68
CA ASP A 238 2.78 -22.31 14.73
C ASP A 238 3.98 -21.56 14.15
N GLY A 239 4.34 -20.45 14.81
CA GLY A 239 5.41 -19.57 14.37
C GLY A 239 5.06 -18.60 13.23
N ASP A 240 3.79 -18.56 12.76
CA ASP A 240 3.37 -17.54 11.80
C ASP A 240 3.53 -16.14 12.41
N ARG A 241 4.07 -15.23 11.61
CA ARG A 241 4.14 -13.81 11.96
C ARG A 241 3.18 -13.02 11.09
N ILE A 242 2.24 -12.36 11.73
CA ILE A 242 1.21 -11.54 11.10
C ILE A 242 1.58 -10.08 11.32
N LEU A 243 1.85 -9.36 10.24
CA LEU A 243 2.10 -7.92 10.26
C LEU A 243 0.91 -7.22 9.61
N VAL A 244 0.32 -6.28 10.34
CA VAL A 244 -0.72 -5.39 9.82
C VAL A 244 -0.09 -4.02 9.60
N GLU A 245 -0.16 -3.50 8.40
CA GLU A 245 0.41 -2.20 8.05
C GLU A 245 -0.54 -1.40 7.15
N ALA A 246 -0.37 -0.09 7.12
CA ALA A 246 -1.03 0.75 6.14
C ALA A 246 -0.31 0.60 4.79
N ASP A 247 -1.03 0.79 3.71
CA ASP A 247 -0.45 0.92 2.39
C ASP A 247 0.59 2.05 2.37
N THR A 248 1.78 1.76 1.90
CA THR A 248 2.89 2.72 1.81
C THR A 248 3.04 3.33 0.43
N ARG A 249 2.27 2.84 -0.55
CA ARG A 249 2.31 3.37 -1.91
C ARG A 249 1.96 4.85 -1.92
N ALA A 250 2.66 5.59 -2.77
CA ALA A 250 2.45 7.03 -2.93
C ALA A 250 2.84 7.46 -4.33
N PHE A 251 2.20 8.50 -4.83
CA PHE A 251 2.53 9.15 -6.07
C PHE A 251 2.83 10.64 -5.83
N THR A 252 3.50 11.27 -6.76
CA THR A 252 3.86 12.69 -6.65
C THR A 252 3.10 13.50 -7.70
N VAL A 253 2.53 14.62 -7.30
CA VAL A 253 1.86 15.55 -8.22
C VAL A 253 2.59 16.88 -8.24
N LEU A 254 2.91 17.38 -9.43
CA LEU A 254 3.64 18.62 -9.67
C LEU A 254 2.99 19.44 -10.81
N GLY A 255 3.38 20.69 -10.91
CA GLY A 255 2.97 21.59 -11.99
C GLY A 255 1.68 22.37 -11.68
N ALA A 256 0.88 22.67 -12.70
CA ALA A 256 -0.28 23.54 -12.61
C ALA A 256 -1.51 22.81 -12.04
N THR A 257 -1.42 22.36 -10.79
CA THR A 257 -2.48 21.71 -10.02
C THR A 257 -2.89 22.55 -8.83
N GLY A 258 -3.97 22.18 -8.14
CA GLY A 258 -4.40 22.86 -6.91
C GLY A 258 -3.35 22.76 -5.78
N SER A 259 -2.64 21.64 -5.70
CA SER A 259 -1.56 21.43 -4.72
C SER A 259 -0.47 20.54 -5.31
N GLN A 260 0.80 20.87 -5.02
CA GLN A 260 1.96 20.08 -5.41
C GLN A 260 2.45 19.31 -4.19
N THR A 261 2.32 17.99 -4.22
CA THR A 261 2.62 17.17 -3.04
C THR A 261 2.83 15.72 -3.41
N ARG A 262 3.40 14.95 -2.48
CA ARG A 262 3.38 13.47 -2.52
C ARG A 262 2.16 12.97 -1.76
N VAL A 263 1.30 12.20 -2.44
CA VAL A 263 0.02 11.71 -1.94
C VAL A 263 0.11 10.20 -1.72
N LYS A 264 -0.36 9.71 -0.59
CA LYS A 264 -0.49 8.28 -0.32
C LYS A 264 -1.78 7.74 -0.95
N PHE A 265 -1.76 6.46 -1.31
CA PHE A 265 -2.96 5.77 -1.73
C PHE A 265 -3.89 5.56 -0.54
N GLU A 266 -5.15 5.94 -0.69
CA GLU A 266 -6.20 5.71 0.29
C GLU A 266 -7.05 4.48 -0.05
N THR A 267 -6.95 4.00 -1.30
CA THR A 267 -7.69 2.87 -1.86
C THR A 267 -6.74 1.89 -2.56
N GLN A 268 -7.21 0.68 -2.81
CA GLN A 268 -6.42 -0.36 -3.50
C GLN A 268 -6.01 0.07 -4.91
N THR A 269 -6.88 0.75 -5.61
CA THR A 269 -6.65 1.29 -6.96
C THR A 269 -6.98 2.78 -6.98
N LEU A 270 -6.28 3.53 -7.80
CA LEU A 270 -6.46 4.97 -7.95
C LEU A 270 -6.33 5.33 -9.41
N SER A 271 -7.35 5.92 -9.99
CA SER A 271 -7.33 6.41 -11.37
C SER A 271 -6.61 7.76 -11.48
N ALA A 272 -6.17 8.12 -12.69
CA ALA A 272 -5.53 9.42 -12.92
C ALA A 272 -6.45 10.60 -12.61
N ILE A 273 -7.74 10.47 -12.88
CA ILE A 273 -8.71 11.53 -12.57
C ILE A 273 -8.92 11.69 -11.07
N GLU A 274 -8.96 10.59 -10.31
CA GLU A 274 -9.05 10.62 -8.84
C GLU A 274 -7.76 11.19 -8.23
N ALA A 275 -6.60 10.81 -8.76
CA ALA A 275 -5.31 11.35 -8.33
C ALA A 275 -5.24 12.88 -8.49
N LEU A 276 -5.73 13.39 -9.61
CA LEU A 276 -5.85 14.83 -9.82
C LEU A 276 -6.86 15.46 -8.84
N ALA A 277 -8.00 14.82 -8.61
CA ALA A 277 -9.02 15.33 -7.68
C ALA A 277 -8.50 15.45 -6.25
N GLN A 278 -7.69 14.47 -5.78
CA GLN A 278 -7.08 14.50 -4.44
C GLN A 278 -6.18 15.73 -4.18
N VAL A 279 -5.59 16.30 -5.23
CA VAL A 279 -4.75 17.50 -5.13
C VAL A 279 -5.50 18.80 -5.48
N GLY A 280 -6.84 18.76 -5.52
CA GLY A 280 -7.66 19.91 -5.84
C GLY A 280 -7.86 20.17 -7.34
N GLY A 281 -7.55 19.20 -8.19
CA GLY A 281 -7.75 19.27 -9.64
C GLY A 281 -6.72 20.12 -10.38
N LEU A 282 -7.06 20.45 -11.62
CA LEU A 282 -6.27 21.36 -12.44
C LEU A 282 -6.46 22.81 -11.98
N ASN A 283 -5.39 23.60 -11.97
CA ASN A 283 -5.51 25.03 -11.72
C ASN A 283 -6.22 25.70 -12.93
N PRO A 284 -7.44 26.26 -12.77
CA PRO A 284 -8.25 26.74 -13.89
C PRO A 284 -7.64 27.93 -14.65
N THR A 285 -6.67 28.62 -14.02
CA THR A 285 -6.01 29.78 -14.59
C THR A 285 -4.65 29.52 -15.19
N GLN A 286 -4.08 28.34 -14.93
CA GLN A 286 -2.69 28.04 -15.29
C GLN A 286 -2.50 26.72 -16.03
N ALA A 287 -3.36 25.72 -15.77
CA ALA A 287 -3.17 24.38 -16.30
C ALA A 287 -3.44 24.29 -17.81
N ASP A 288 -2.64 23.47 -18.49
CA ASP A 288 -2.92 22.96 -19.83
C ASP A 288 -3.62 21.60 -19.72
N PRO A 289 -4.94 21.50 -19.95
CA PRO A 289 -5.66 20.24 -19.83
C PRO A 289 -5.29 19.21 -20.91
N THR A 290 -4.53 19.62 -21.96
CA THR A 290 -3.95 18.71 -22.96
C THR A 290 -2.53 18.25 -22.61
N GLY A 291 -2.00 18.72 -21.48
CA GLY A 291 -0.61 18.51 -21.05
C GLY A 291 -0.52 17.87 -19.68
N ILE A 292 -1.25 16.77 -19.46
CA ILE A 292 -1.15 15.96 -18.23
C ILE A 292 -0.25 14.76 -18.55
N PHE A 293 0.86 14.68 -17.85
CA PHE A 293 1.89 13.65 -18.05
C PHE A 293 2.02 12.77 -16.82
N VAL A 294 2.11 11.47 -17.05
CA VAL A 294 2.44 10.49 -15.99
C VAL A 294 3.78 9.85 -16.34
N PHE A 295 4.80 10.16 -15.54
CA PHE A 295 6.14 9.58 -15.67
C PHE A 295 6.20 8.30 -14.85
N ARG A 296 6.60 7.21 -15.51
CA ARG A 296 6.63 5.88 -14.93
C ARG A 296 7.77 5.04 -15.51
N ASN A 297 8.41 4.25 -14.65
CA ASN A 297 9.28 3.17 -15.09
C ASN A 297 8.44 1.90 -15.29
N GLU A 298 8.33 1.43 -16.52
CA GLU A 298 7.56 0.22 -16.87
C GLU A 298 8.45 -0.98 -17.07
N PRO A 299 8.14 -2.15 -16.51
CA PRO A 299 8.80 -3.39 -16.87
C PRO A 299 8.74 -3.66 -18.38
N ALA A 300 9.77 -4.34 -18.91
CA ALA A 300 9.89 -4.60 -20.34
C ALA A 300 8.64 -5.27 -20.94
N GLU A 301 7.97 -6.15 -20.20
CA GLU A 301 6.77 -6.86 -20.65
C GLU A 301 5.60 -5.91 -20.91
N ILE A 302 5.39 -4.94 -20.01
CA ILE A 302 4.32 -3.93 -20.14
C ILE A 302 4.71 -2.94 -21.23
N ALA A 303 5.96 -2.46 -21.23
CA ALA A 303 6.47 -1.56 -22.24
C ALA A 303 6.37 -2.16 -23.65
N ALA A 304 6.62 -3.46 -23.80
CA ALA A 304 6.48 -4.18 -25.06
C ALA A 304 5.02 -4.15 -25.57
N GLN A 305 4.06 -4.37 -24.69
CA GLN A 305 2.63 -4.33 -25.04
C GLN A 305 2.17 -2.92 -25.42
N VAL A 306 2.64 -1.91 -24.67
CA VAL A 306 2.28 -0.50 -24.89
C VAL A 306 2.88 0.02 -26.21
N LEU A 307 4.15 -0.32 -26.48
CA LEU A 307 4.90 0.21 -27.63
C LEU A 307 4.83 -0.67 -28.87
N GLY A 308 4.34 -1.91 -28.76
CA GLY A 308 4.39 -2.90 -29.82
C GLY A 308 5.81 -3.35 -30.17
N ARG A 309 6.74 -3.29 -29.19
CA ARG A 309 8.17 -3.59 -29.37
C ARG A 309 8.61 -4.68 -28.38
N TYR A 310 9.23 -5.74 -28.88
CA TYR A 310 9.63 -6.90 -28.07
C TYR A 310 11.15 -7.04 -27.91
N ASP A 311 11.89 -6.02 -28.34
CA ASP A 311 13.35 -5.92 -28.25
C ASP A 311 13.84 -5.18 -26.97
N LEU A 312 12.90 -4.80 -26.11
CA LEU A 312 13.18 -4.03 -24.91
C LEU A 312 13.70 -4.92 -23.77
N VAL A 313 14.73 -4.45 -23.06
CA VAL A 313 15.35 -5.15 -21.94
C VAL A 313 15.36 -4.26 -20.72
N GLY A 314 14.91 -4.79 -19.57
CA GLY A 314 14.82 -4.04 -18.32
C GLY A 314 13.73 -2.98 -18.33
N ASP A 315 13.70 -2.19 -17.26
CA ASP A 315 12.69 -1.15 -17.10
C ASP A 315 12.86 -0.02 -18.11
N GLN A 316 11.74 0.41 -18.68
CA GLN A 316 11.70 1.47 -19.68
C GLN A 316 11.05 2.72 -19.10
N ARG A 317 11.58 3.89 -19.42
CA ARG A 317 11.00 5.18 -19.04
C ARG A 317 9.88 5.55 -19.99
N LEU A 318 8.65 5.50 -19.51
CA LEU A 318 7.46 5.91 -20.24
C LEU A 318 6.87 7.19 -19.67
N VAL A 319 6.42 8.04 -20.58
CA VAL A 319 5.65 9.25 -20.25
C VAL A 319 4.30 9.12 -20.92
N TYR A 320 3.29 8.86 -20.13
CA TYR A 320 1.90 8.78 -20.60
C TYR A 320 1.29 10.17 -20.67
N VAL A 321 0.59 10.45 -21.75
CA VAL A 321 -0.07 11.74 -22.00
C VAL A 321 -1.57 11.58 -21.95
N LEU A 322 -2.20 12.33 -21.08
CA LEU A 322 -3.65 12.42 -20.95
C LEU A 322 -4.11 13.78 -21.46
N ASP A 323 -5.13 13.78 -22.32
CA ASP A 323 -5.80 14.98 -22.83
C ASP A 323 -7.24 15.01 -22.32
N LEU A 324 -7.55 15.94 -21.43
CA LEU A 324 -8.88 16.08 -20.83
C LEU A 324 -9.80 17.03 -21.58
N THR A 325 -9.38 17.54 -22.73
CA THR A 325 -10.22 18.44 -23.54
C THR A 325 -11.26 17.69 -24.36
N GLU A 326 -11.03 16.40 -24.59
CA GLU A 326 -11.93 15.53 -25.31
C GLU A 326 -12.77 14.67 -24.35
N PRO A 327 -14.05 14.38 -24.67
CA PRO A 327 -14.87 13.50 -23.85
C PRO A 327 -14.25 12.12 -23.61
N ASN A 328 -13.59 11.56 -24.62
CA ASN A 328 -12.88 10.28 -24.50
C ASN A 328 -11.69 10.37 -23.55
N GLY A 329 -11.00 11.52 -23.51
CA GLY A 329 -9.88 11.75 -22.59
C GLY A 329 -10.27 11.64 -21.12
N MET A 330 -11.48 12.09 -20.76
CA MET A 330 -12.02 11.93 -19.41
C MET A 330 -12.24 10.45 -19.05
N PHE A 331 -12.75 9.63 -19.99
CA PHE A 331 -12.89 8.20 -19.79
C PHE A 331 -11.51 7.53 -19.67
N MET A 332 -10.55 7.89 -20.52
CA MET A 332 -9.19 7.39 -20.45
C MET A 332 -8.53 7.73 -19.10
N ALA A 333 -8.71 8.94 -18.59
CA ALA A 333 -8.17 9.35 -17.30
C ALA A 333 -8.81 8.61 -16.12
N ARG A 334 -10.07 8.20 -16.24
CA ARG A 334 -10.76 7.36 -15.27
C ARG A 334 -10.25 5.91 -15.31
N ASP A 335 -9.95 5.41 -16.51
CA ASP A 335 -9.57 4.01 -16.70
C ASP A 335 -8.03 3.80 -16.60
N PHE A 336 -7.24 4.88 -16.63
CA PHE A 336 -5.80 4.82 -16.44
C PHE A 336 -5.45 4.83 -14.95
N MET A 337 -4.88 3.72 -14.45
CA MET A 337 -4.52 3.56 -13.03
C MET A 337 -3.15 4.16 -12.73
N ILE A 338 -3.10 4.99 -11.71
CA ILE A 338 -1.87 5.49 -11.10
C ILE A 338 -1.24 4.35 -10.27
N ARG A 339 0.09 4.28 -10.26
CA ARG A 339 0.85 3.29 -9.50
C ARG A 339 1.79 3.95 -8.49
N ASP A 340 2.37 3.10 -7.65
CA ASP A 340 3.41 3.54 -6.71
C ASP A 340 4.57 4.19 -7.44
N ASP A 341 5.09 5.27 -6.86
CA ASP A 341 6.19 6.10 -7.38
C ASP A 341 5.91 6.82 -8.73
N ASP A 342 4.68 6.83 -9.24
CA ASP A 342 4.31 7.66 -10.38
C ASP A 342 4.52 9.15 -10.08
N THR A 343 4.93 9.89 -11.10
CA THR A 343 4.90 11.34 -11.07
C THR A 343 3.89 11.88 -12.08
N VAL A 344 2.83 12.48 -11.56
CA VAL A 344 1.81 13.18 -12.36
C VAL A 344 2.25 14.63 -12.48
N TYR A 345 2.47 15.10 -13.69
CA TYR A 345 2.88 16.46 -13.98
C TYR A 345 1.91 17.15 -14.92
N VAL A 346 1.42 18.31 -14.49
CA VAL A 346 0.51 19.12 -15.28
C VAL A 346 1.27 20.36 -15.79
N THR A 347 1.34 20.52 -17.11
CA THR A 347 2.02 21.67 -17.72
C THR A 347 1.20 22.95 -17.59
N GLU A 348 1.89 24.08 -17.61
CA GLU A 348 1.23 25.39 -17.74
C GLU A 348 0.74 25.59 -19.19
N ALA A 349 -0.43 26.22 -19.32
CA ALA A 349 -0.97 26.64 -20.61
C ALA A 349 -0.06 27.70 -21.25
N PRO A 350 0.14 27.66 -22.57
CA PRO A 350 1.05 28.58 -23.26
C PRO A 350 0.75 30.08 -23.01
N TYR A 351 -0.51 30.45 -22.85
CA TYR A 351 -0.88 31.85 -22.60
C TYR A 351 -0.40 32.38 -21.24
N VAL A 352 -0.16 31.50 -20.25
CA VAL A 352 0.35 31.89 -18.92
C VAL A 352 1.74 32.47 -19.05
N GLN A 353 2.58 31.88 -19.89
CA GLN A 353 3.93 32.40 -20.19
C GLN A 353 3.85 33.78 -20.83
N TRP A 354 2.91 33.97 -21.76
CA TRP A 354 2.60 35.28 -22.37
C TRP A 354 2.14 36.32 -21.34
N SER A 355 1.27 35.94 -20.43
CA SER A 355 0.78 36.85 -19.39
C SER A 355 1.88 37.27 -18.41
N LYS A 356 2.77 36.34 -18.03
CA LYS A 356 3.98 36.62 -17.22
C LYS A 356 4.90 37.61 -17.94
N LEU A 357 5.10 37.45 -19.26
CA LEU A 357 5.92 38.35 -20.07
C LEU A 357 5.32 39.76 -20.13
N ILE A 358 4.03 39.85 -20.43
CA ILE A 358 3.30 41.13 -20.49
C ILE A 358 3.38 41.83 -19.12
N THR A 359 3.17 41.09 -18.01
CA THR A 359 3.23 41.65 -16.67
C THR A 359 4.64 42.12 -16.34
N ALA A 360 5.68 41.39 -16.69
CA ALA A 360 7.08 41.83 -16.52
C ALA A 360 7.37 43.10 -17.30
N ILE A 361 6.92 43.21 -18.56
CA ILE A 361 7.12 44.39 -19.38
C ILE A 361 6.34 45.60 -18.81
N THR A 362 5.08 45.41 -18.42
CA THR A 362 4.25 46.52 -17.89
C THR A 362 4.74 47.01 -16.54
N THR A 363 5.22 46.12 -15.66
CA THR A 363 5.81 46.50 -14.37
C THR A 363 7.12 47.25 -14.54
N THR A 364 7.99 46.83 -15.47
CA THR A 364 9.23 47.54 -15.78
C THR A 364 8.97 48.91 -16.46
N ALA A 365 8.00 48.99 -17.38
CA ALA A 365 7.60 50.25 -17.98
C ALA A 365 6.94 51.20 -16.96
N GLY A 366 6.13 50.68 -16.03
CA GLY A 366 5.55 51.44 -14.92
C GLY A 366 6.61 51.98 -13.97
N ALA A 367 7.63 51.18 -13.65
CA ALA A 367 8.77 51.60 -12.83
C ALA A 367 9.60 52.71 -13.53
N ALA A 368 9.86 52.55 -14.82
CA ALA A 368 10.56 53.56 -15.62
C ALA A 368 9.80 54.89 -15.65
N ASN A 369 8.46 54.85 -15.86
CA ASN A 369 7.62 56.06 -15.80
C ASN A 369 7.57 56.70 -14.41
N ALA A 370 7.57 55.90 -13.33
CA ALA A 370 7.63 56.38 -11.95
C ALA A 370 8.97 57.08 -11.65
N VAL A 371 10.09 56.55 -12.11
CA VAL A 371 11.41 57.15 -12.02
C VAL A 371 11.46 58.44 -12.85
N GLY A 372 10.95 58.45 -14.07
CA GLY A 372 10.86 59.61 -14.91
C GLY A 372 10.05 60.76 -14.28
N THR A 373 8.89 60.45 -13.65
CA THR A 373 8.08 61.43 -12.94
C THR A 373 8.72 61.96 -11.68
N LEU A 374 9.50 61.12 -10.94
CA LEU A 374 10.27 61.53 -9.78
C LEU A 374 11.45 62.42 -10.20
N ALA A 375 12.15 62.08 -11.28
CA ALA A 375 13.27 62.88 -11.79
C ALA A 375 12.79 64.26 -12.31
N ASN A 376 11.62 64.29 -12.94
CA ASN A 376 11.00 65.56 -13.38
C ASN A 376 10.51 66.43 -12.19
N ARG A 377 9.97 65.80 -11.10
CA ARG A 377 9.62 66.49 -9.86
C ARG A 377 10.84 66.98 -9.07
N ALA A 378 11.96 66.27 -9.17
CA ALA A 378 13.19 66.63 -8.50
C ALA A 378 14.01 67.68 -9.29
N GLY A 379 13.55 68.13 -10.47
CA GLY A 379 14.27 69.10 -11.28
C GLY A 379 15.59 68.59 -11.87
N LEU A 380 15.75 67.27 -11.97
CA LEU A 380 16.99 66.62 -12.46
C LEU A 380 17.00 66.46 -13.98
N ILE A 381 15.89 66.71 -14.65
CA ILE A 381 15.76 66.71 -16.11
C ILE A 381 15.17 68.09 -16.48
N ASN A 382 16.01 69.03 -16.89
CA ASN A 382 15.62 70.25 -17.52
C ASN A 382 15.53 70.00 -19.03
N ASP A 383 14.49 70.59 -19.66
CA ASP A 383 14.30 70.63 -21.12
C ASP A 383 15.49 71.27 -21.84
#